data_5b3580afc6c809c4aac486d19c326398
#
_entry.id   5b3580afc6c809c4aac486d19c326398
#
_cell.length_a   1.000
_cell.length_b   1.000
_cell.length_c   1.000
_cell.angle_alpha   90.00
_cell.angle_beta   90.00
_cell.angle_gamma   90.00
#
_symmetry.space_group_name_H-M   'P 1'
#
loop_
_entity.id
_entity.type
_entity.pdbx_description
1 polymer ?
#
loop_
_entity_poly.entity_id
_entity_poly.type
_entity_poly.pdbx_seq_one_letter_code
_entity_poly.pdbx_strand_id
1 'polypeptide(L)'
;DKPHFILTTNGDMHLELSGFDPACVWEIEGTFTHLLQGKQPDNKQDVVNSFLSRYTGKRLVVLELGIGSRNRIIKQPLMQLVEHEPNATYITLNLPHELYIPEEIAGKSIALPGDIATILVDINICMEGMHPHAETDSTGKR
;
A
#
# COMPACT_ATOMS: atom_id res chain seq x y z
N ASP A 1 0.31 -12.29 9.26
CA ASP A 1 -0.02 -10.87 9.08
C ASP A 1 1.24 -10.04 9.02
N LYS A 2 1.38 -9.19 7.98
CA LYS A 2 2.53 -8.30 7.85
C LYS A 2 2.16 -6.92 8.41
N PRO A 3 3.05 -6.26 9.16
CA PRO A 3 2.83 -4.89 9.57
C PRO A 3 2.62 -3.99 8.35
N HIS A 4 1.60 -3.14 8.39
CA HIS A 4 1.25 -2.24 7.30
C HIS A 4 0.73 -0.91 7.84
N PHE A 5 0.77 0.11 6.99
CA PHE A 5 0.12 1.39 7.20
C PHE A 5 -0.42 1.90 5.86
N ILE A 6 -1.62 2.43 5.85
CA ILE A 6 -2.31 2.87 4.64
C ILE A 6 -2.46 4.39 4.66
N LEU A 7 -2.05 5.04 3.58
CA LEU A 7 -2.27 6.46 3.31
C LEU A 7 -3.23 6.58 2.14
N THR A 8 -4.29 7.36 2.29
CA THR A 8 -5.26 7.59 1.21
C THR A 8 -5.75 9.02 1.19
N THR A 9 -6.09 9.52 0.01
CA THR A 9 -6.86 10.76 -0.17
C THR A 9 -8.36 10.49 -0.30
N ASN A 10 -8.79 9.23 -0.34
CA ASN A 10 -10.20 8.87 -0.34
C ASN A 10 -10.77 9.07 1.07
N GLY A 11 -11.92 9.74 1.18
CA GLY A 11 -12.60 10.02 2.44
C GLY A 11 -13.87 9.20 2.64
N ASP A 12 -13.99 8.07 1.96
CA ASP A 12 -15.21 7.24 1.89
C ASP A 12 -15.27 6.12 2.95
N MET A 13 -14.22 5.99 3.78
CA MET A 13 -14.10 4.99 4.84
C MET A 13 -14.18 3.52 4.34
N HIS A 14 -14.02 3.27 3.05
CA HIS A 14 -14.12 1.91 2.49
C HIS A 14 -13.03 0.97 3.03
N LEU A 15 -11.87 1.47 3.41
CA LEU A 15 -10.78 0.66 3.97
C LEU A 15 -11.17 0.09 5.33
N GLU A 16 -11.71 0.92 6.22
CA GLU A 16 -12.20 0.48 7.53
C GLU A 16 -13.42 -0.44 7.40
N LEU A 17 -14.35 -0.12 6.50
CA LEU A 17 -15.50 -0.98 6.20
C LEU A 17 -15.09 -2.33 5.62
N SER A 18 -13.92 -2.41 4.97
CA SER A 18 -13.33 -3.65 4.46
C SER A 18 -12.55 -4.43 5.52
N GLY A 19 -12.49 -3.93 6.77
CA GLY A 19 -11.90 -4.63 7.91
C GLY A 19 -10.45 -4.25 8.20
N PHE A 20 -9.90 -3.20 7.59
CA PHE A 20 -8.60 -2.66 8.01
C PHE A 20 -8.73 -1.94 9.35
N ASP A 21 -7.70 -2.10 10.20
CA ASP A 21 -7.64 -1.40 11.49
C ASP A 21 -7.55 0.13 11.26
N PRO A 22 -8.52 0.91 11.76
CA PRO A 22 -8.48 2.38 11.65
C PRO A 22 -7.20 3.02 12.20
N ALA A 23 -6.51 2.37 13.14
CA ALA A 23 -5.22 2.83 13.65
C ALA A 23 -4.11 2.77 12.60
N CYS A 24 -4.26 1.93 11.58
CA CYS A 24 -3.33 1.73 10.47
C CYS A 24 -3.77 2.42 9.17
N VAL A 25 -4.83 3.24 9.21
CA VAL A 25 -5.34 3.99 8.06
C VAL A 25 -5.31 5.48 8.36
N TRP A 26 -4.81 6.26 7.40
CA TRP A 26 -4.88 7.72 7.45
C TRP A 26 -5.47 8.27 6.15
N GLU A 27 -6.69 8.79 6.26
CA GLU A 27 -7.37 9.58 5.22
C GLU A 27 -6.90 11.03 5.34
N ILE A 28 -5.86 11.38 4.56
CA ILE A 28 -5.09 12.61 4.72
C ILE A 28 -5.94 13.88 4.58
N GLU A 29 -6.92 13.85 3.67
CA GLU A 29 -7.84 14.97 3.42
C GLU A 29 -9.10 14.90 4.30
N GLY A 30 -9.17 13.92 5.19
CA GLY A 30 -10.32 13.67 6.08
C GLY A 30 -11.42 12.85 5.41
N THR A 31 -12.43 12.52 6.22
CA THR A 31 -13.57 11.72 5.79
C THR A 31 -14.76 12.61 5.42
N PHE A 32 -15.71 12.07 4.64
CA PHE A 32 -16.98 12.72 4.41
C PHE A 32 -17.74 12.99 5.72
N THR A 33 -17.57 12.13 6.72
CA THR A 33 -18.13 12.33 8.06
C THR A 33 -17.55 13.58 8.73
N HIS A 34 -16.21 13.79 8.64
CA HIS A 34 -15.56 14.99 9.14
C HIS A 34 -16.12 16.25 8.46
N LEU A 35 -16.23 16.20 7.14
CA LEU A 35 -16.78 17.33 6.35
C LEU A 35 -18.22 17.67 6.78
N LEU A 36 -19.10 16.69 6.93
CA LEU A 36 -20.50 16.89 7.35
C LEU A 36 -20.61 17.42 8.78
N GLN A 37 -19.65 17.09 9.65
CA GLN A 37 -19.61 17.56 11.04
C GLN A 37 -18.83 18.87 11.22
N GLY A 38 -18.26 19.43 10.14
CA GLY A 38 -17.40 20.61 10.21
C GLY A 38 -16.10 20.39 11.00
N LYS A 39 -15.64 19.17 11.10
CA LYS A 39 -14.39 18.81 11.78
C LYS A 39 -13.21 18.88 10.83
N GLN A 40 -12.04 19.22 11.41
CA GLN A 40 -10.78 19.13 10.67
C GLN A 40 -10.37 17.67 10.50
N PRO A 41 -9.64 17.32 9.39
CA PRO A 41 -9.02 16.02 9.22
C PRO A 41 -8.10 15.66 10.39
N ASP A 42 -8.08 14.38 10.75
CA ASP A 42 -7.13 13.87 11.72
C ASP A 42 -5.70 13.97 11.16
N ASN A 43 -4.76 14.35 12.01
CA ASN A 43 -3.34 14.33 11.67
C ASN A 43 -2.66 13.12 12.30
N LYS A 44 -2.29 12.13 11.50
CA LYS A 44 -1.58 10.93 11.94
C LYS A 44 -0.10 10.90 11.52
N GLN A 45 0.50 12.06 11.23
CA GLN A 45 1.91 12.14 10.80
C GLN A 45 2.86 11.47 11.80
N ASP A 46 2.66 11.68 13.11
CA ASP A 46 3.51 11.07 14.13
C ASP A 46 3.35 9.54 14.18
N VAL A 47 2.16 9.03 13.89
CA VAL A 47 1.90 7.59 13.82
C VAL A 47 2.64 6.98 12.62
N VAL A 48 2.58 7.64 11.46
CA VAL A 48 3.32 7.25 10.25
C VAL A 48 4.82 7.27 10.51
N ASN A 49 5.34 8.36 11.10
CA ASN A 49 6.75 8.49 11.41
C ASN A 49 7.22 7.39 12.38
N SER A 50 6.41 7.06 13.39
CA SER A 50 6.70 5.99 14.34
C SER A 50 6.67 4.61 13.67
N PHE A 51 5.75 4.39 12.73
CA PHE A 51 5.71 3.17 11.93
C PHE A 51 6.99 3.05 11.08
N LEU A 52 7.33 4.06 10.30
CA LEU A 52 8.50 4.07 9.43
C LEU A 52 9.80 3.87 10.20
N SER A 53 9.97 4.55 11.35
CA SER A 53 11.17 4.44 12.19
C SER A 53 11.46 3.01 12.67
N ARG A 54 10.43 2.19 12.85
CA ARG A 54 10.57 0.78 13.22
C ARG A 54 11.13 -0.08 12.09
N TYR A 55 11.04 0.39 10.85
CA TYR A 55 11.41 -0.35 9.65
C TYR A 55 12.58 0.29 8.87
N THR A 56 13.17 1.38 9.37
CA THR A 56 14.37 1.99 8.79
C THR A 56 15.47 0.92 8.61
N GLY A 57 16.03 0.86 7.41
CA GLY A 57 17.05 -0.11 7.02
C GLY A 57 16.56 -1.55 6.83
N LYS A 58 15.29 -1.84 7.12
CA LYS A 58 14.66 -3.16 6.88
C LYS A 58 14.02 -3.19 5.50
N ARG A 59 13.56 -4.38 5.07
CA ARG A 59 12.80 -4.51 3.82
C ARG A 59 11.46 -3.83 3.96
N LEU A 60 11.28 -2.73 3.25
CA LEU A 60 10.05 -1.95 3.18
C LEU A 60 9.47 -2.07 1.77
N VAL A 61 8.20 -2.36 1.66
CA VAL A 61 7.47 -2.29 0.38
C VAL A 61 6.51 -1.12 0.43
N VAL A 62 6.63 -0.23 -0.53
CA VAL A 62 5.65 0.83 -0.79
C VAL A 62 4.80 0.38 -1.96
N LEU A 63 3.54 0.06 -1.71
CA LEU A 63 2.56 -0.34 -2.72
C LEU A 63 1.64 0.85 -3.01
N GLU A 64 1.71 1.35 -4.23
CA GLU A 64 0.86 2.44 -4.73
C GLU A 64 -0.26 1.89 -5.61
N LEU A 65 -1.48 2.28 -5.32
CA LEU A 65 -2.68 1.87 -6.04
C LEU A 65 -3.42 3.10 -6.58
N GLY A 66 -3.31 3.35 -7.89
CA GLY A 66 -4.12 4.34 -8.60
C GLY A 66 -3.85 5.80 -8.25
N ILE A 67 -2.70 6.14 -7.70
CA ILE A 67 -2.36 7.54 -7.41
C ILE A 67 -1.85 8.22 -8.70
N GLY A 68 -2.53 9.28 -9.10
CA GLY A 68 -2.17 10.04 -10.30
C GLY A 68 -0.76 10.61 -10.24
N SER A 69 -0.11 10.72 -11.40
CA SER A 69 1.27 11.18 -11.56
C SER A 69 1.55 12.58 -10.97
N ARG A 70 0.50 13.40 -10.83
CA ARG A 70 0.59 14.77 -10.29
C ARG A 70 0.39 14.87 -8.79
N ASN A 71 0.09 13.77 -8.11
CA ASN A 71 -0.13 13.78 -6.65
C ASN A 71 1.18 14.11 -5.91
N ARG A 72 1.19 15.23 -5.20
CA ARG A 72 2.35 15.70 -4.43
C ARG A 72 2.21 15.44 -2.93
N ILE A 73 1.03 15.05 -2.48
CA ILE A 73 0.74 14.88 -1.06
C ILE A 73 1.21 13.51 -0.57
N ILE A 74 0.96 12.46 -1.35
CA ILE A 74 1.34 11.08 -1.00
C ILE A 74 2.48 10.59 -1.87
N LYS A 75 2.34 10.67 -3.20
CA LYS A 75 3.25 10.04 -4.16
C LYS A 75 4.68 10.57 -4.03
N GLN A 76 4.86 11.87 -4.05
CA GLN A 76 6.20 12.46 -4.00
C GLN A 76 6.95 12.17 -2.69
N PRO A 77 6.37 12.33 -1.48
CA PRO A 77 7.05 11.97 -0.24
C PRO A 77 7.41 10.49 -0.15
N LEU A 78 6.56 9.59 -0.65
CA LEU A 78 6.84 8.16 -0.63
C LEU A 78 7.92 7.75 -1.62
N MET A 79 8.03 8.39 -2.79
CA MET A 79 9.15 8.20 -3.71
C MET A 79 10.47 8.66 -3.10
N GLN A 80 10.48 9.80 -2.40
CA GLN A 80 11.66 10.25 -1.67
C GLN A 80 12.05 9.28 -0.54
N LEU A 81 11.07 8.72 0.18
CA LEU A 81 11.32 7.68 1.17
C LEU A 81 12.01 6.47 0.54
N VAL A 82 11.50 5.98 -0.59
CA VAL A 82 12.10 4.85 -1.32
C VAL A 82 13.52 5.17 -1.80
N GLU A 83 13.78 6.38 -2.25
CA GLU A 83 15.12 6.83 -2.65
C GLU A 83 16.12 6.70 -1.49
N HIS A 84 15.75 7.16 -0.30
CA HIS A 84 16.63 7.19 0.88
C HIS A 84 16.75 5.84 1.59
N GLU A 85 15.73 4.99 1.55
CA GLU A 85 15.75 3.68 2.21
C GLU A 85 16.42 2.63 1.31
N PRO A 86 17.58 2.07 1.71
CA PRO A 86 18.37 1.21 0.83
C PRO A 86 17.67 -0.11 0.46
N ASN A 87 16.82 -0.61 1.36
CA ASN A 87 16.13 -1.89 1.21
C ASN A 87 14.63 -1.74 0.89
N ALA A 88 14.23 -0.54 0.45
CA ALA A 88 12.86 -0.31 0.02
C ALA A 88 12.63 -0.78 -1.41
N THR A 89 11.41 -1.25 -1.68
CA THR A 89 10.89 -1.56 -3.01
C THR A 89 9.61 -0.77 -3.24
N TYR A 90 9.51 -0.11 -4.39
CA TYR A 90 8.33 0.60 -4.81
C TYR A 90 7.58 -0.19 -5.88
N ILE A 91 6.29 -0.42 -5.65
CA ILE A 91 5.41 -1.11 -6.60
C ILE A 91 4.24 -0.20 -6.91
N THR A 92 4.00 0.10 -8.18
CA THR A 92 2.88 0.95 -8.60
C THR A 92 1.97 0.21 -9.58
N LEU A 93 0.67 0.22 -9.27
CA LEU A 93 -0.41 -0.31 -10.11
C LEU A 93 -1.25 0.86 -10.59
N ASN A 94 -1.27 1.11 -11.89
CA ASN A 94 -2.02 2.22 -12.44
C ASN A 94 -2.29 2.04 -13.94
N LEU A 95 -3.14 2.90 -14.49
CA LEU A 95 -3.33 2.99 -15.93
C LEU A 95 -1.99 3.38 -16.61
N PRO A 96 -1.70 2.89 -17.82
CA PRO A 96 -0.41 3.11 -18.48
C PRO A 96 0.04 4.57 -18.56
N HIS A 97 -0.90 5.50 -18.78
CA HIS A 97 -0.62 6.92 -18.91
C HIS A 97 -0.43 7.66 -17.57
N GLU A 98 -0.76 7.02 -16.44
CA GLU A 98 -0.57 7.55 -15.08
C GLU A 98 0.64 6.94 -14.38
N LEU A 99 1.27 5.92 -14.96
CA LEU A 99 2.48 5.34 -14.41
C LEU A 99 3.64 6.33 -14.51
N TYR A 100 4.31 6.54 -13.38
CA TYR A 100 5.49 7.36 -13.31
C TYR A 100 6.45 6.80 -12.26
N ILE A 101 7.68 6.53 -12.68
CA ILE A 101 8.79 6.13 -11.81
C ILE A 101 9.97 7.05 -12.14
N PRO A 102 10.47 7.84 -11.19
CA PRO A 102 11.67 8.63 -11.38
C PRO A 102 12.91 7.74 -11.51
N GLU A 103 13.93 8.24 -12.22
CA GLU A 103 15.14 7.48 -12.54
C GLU A 103 15.89 7.05 -11.27
N GLU A 104 15.86 7.87 -10.23
CA GLU A 104 16.55 7.65 -8.96
C GLU A 104 16.09 6.38 -8.24
N ILE A 105 14.84 5.98 -8.42
CA ILE A 105 14.28 4.78 -7.80
C ILE A 105 13.97 3.66 -8.81
N ALA A 106 14.29 3.82 -10.09
CA ALA A 106 13.94 2.86 -11.13
C ALA A 106 14.47 1.44 -10.83
N GLY A 107 15.68 1.34 -10.30
CA GLY A 107 16.29 0.06 -9.94
C GLY A 107 15.66 -0.65 -8.74
N LYS A 108 14.77 0.02 -8.00
CA LYS A 108 14.03 -0.53 -6.84
C LYS A 108 12.53 -0.60 -7.10
N SER A 109 12.07 -0.41 -8.34
CA SER A 109 10.66 -0.17 -8.65
C SER A 109 10.11 -1.19 -9.64
N ILE A 110 8.83 -1.49 -9.47
CA ILE A 110 8.05 -2.35 -10.36
C ILE A 110 6.78 -1.59 -10.76
N ALA A 111 6.56 -1.39 -12.04
CA ALA A 111 5.34 -0.80 -12.57
C ALA A 111 4.47 -1.88 -13.22
N LEU A 112 3.22 -1.96 -12.82
CA LEU A 112 2.23 -2.89 -13.34
C LEU A 112 1.10 -2.09 -14.02
N PRO A 113 1.11 -1.96 -15.35
CA PRO A 113 0.08 -1.24 -16.09
C PRO A 113 -1.21 -2.04 -16.18
N GLY A 114 -2.35 -1.44 -15.90
CA GLY A 114 -3.65 -2.05 -16.10
C GLY A 114 -4.70 -1.66 -15.06
N ASP A 115 -5.79 -2.42 -15.07
CA ASP A 115 -6.83 -2.33 -14.05
C ASP A 115 -6.35 -2.93 -12.73
N ILE A 116 -6.43 -2.16 -11.66
CA ILE A 116 -5.87 -2.53 -10.34
C ILE A 116 -6.53 -3.79 -9.79
N ALA A 117 -7.86 -3.92 -9.91
CA ALA A 117 -8.56 -5.07 -9.37
C ALA A 117 -8.15 -6.34 -10.10
N THR A 118 -8.04 -6.29 -11.43
CA THR A 118 -7.56 -7.41 -12.25
C THR A 118 -6.13 -7.81 -11.85
N ILE A 119 -5.22 -6.85 -11.75
CA ILE A 119 -3.82 -7.11 -11.38
C ILE A 119 -3.73 -7.77 -9.99
N LEU A 120 -4.50 -7.27 -9.01
CA LEU A 120 -4.49 -7.84 -7.65
C LEU A 120 -5.04 -9.28 -7.63
N VAL A 121 -6.07 -9.58 -8.43
CA VAL A 121 -6.58 -10.95 -8.58
C VAL A 121 -5.51 -11.86 -9.18
N ASP A 122 -4.84 -11.42 -10.25
CA ASP A 122 -3.78 -12.20 -10.89
C ASP A 122 -2.61 -12.47 -9.95
N ILE A 123 -2.19 -11.46 -9.16
CA ILE A 123 -1.15 -11.63 -8.14
C ILE A 123 -1.58 -12.67 -7.11
N ASN A 124 -2.83 -12.62 -6.62
CA ASN A 124 -3.33 -13.57 -5.64
C ASN A 124 -3.33 -15.01 -6.19
N ILE A 125 -3.79 -15.21 -7.41
CA ILE A 125 -3.77 -16.52 -8.09
C ILE A 125 -2.33 -17.04 -8.19
N CYS A 126 -1.38 -16.20 -8.61
CA CYS A 126 0.03 -16.58 -8.68
C CYS A 126 0.59 -16.99 -7.31
N MET A 127 0.24 -16.26 -6.25
CA MET A 127 0.69 -16.55 -4.89
C MET A 127 0.12 -17.87 -4.36
N GLU A 128 -1.15 -18.15 -4.62
CA GLU A 128 -1.80 -19.43 -4.25
C GLU A 128 -1.16 -20.61 -4.98
N GLY A 129 -0.82 -20.47 -6.27
CA GLY A 129 -0.11 -21.47 -7.04
C GLY A 129 1.34 -21.73 -6.61
N MET A 130 1.96 -20.78 -5.91
CA MET A 130 3.32 -20.92 -5.34
C MET A 130 3.35 -21.62 -3.97
N HIS A 131 2.19 -21.82 -3.33
CA HIS A 131 2.02 -22.63 -2.12
C HIS A 131 1.28 -23.91 -2.50
N PRO A 132 1.96 -24.96 -3.02
CA PRO A 132 1.31 -26.24 -3.21
C PRO A 132 0.85 -26.71 -1.84
N HIS A 133 -0.42 -27.12 -1.76
CA HIS A 133 -1.04 -27.66 -0.57
C HIS A 133 -0.08 -28.64 0.11
N ALA A 134 0.24 -28.41 1.37
CA ALA A 134 0.78 -29.45 2.22
C ALA A 134 -0.31 -30.52 2.28
N GLU A 135 -0.14 -31.61 1.54
CA GLU A 135 -0.99 -32.77 1.60
C GLU A 135 -1.05 -33.21 3.06
N THR A 136 -2.21 -33.08 3.66
CA THR A 136 -2.51 -33.77 4.90
C THR A 136 -2.54 -35.27 4.56
N ASP A 137 -1.39 -35.93 4.75
CA ASP A 137 -1.30 -37.36 4.72
C ASP A 137 -2.12 -37.93 5.88
N SER A 138 -3.39 -38.20 5.62
CA SER A 138 -4.27 -38.96 6.48
C SER A 138 -4.20 -40.42 6.08
N THR A 139 -3.06 -41.05 6.23
CA THR A 139 -2.97 -42.48 6.21
C THR A 139 -3.31 -43.01 7.59
N GLY A 140 -4.61 -43.35 7.75
CA GLY A 140 -5.03 -44.24 8.78
C GLY A 140 -4.37 -45.64 8.62
N LYS A 141 -3.87 -46.16 9.73
CA LYS A 141 -3.73 -47.59 9.97
C LYS A 141 -4.09 -47.86 11.41
N ARG A 142 -5.21 -48.51 11.50
CA ARG A 142 -5.61 -49.73 12.26
C ARG A 142 -4.94 -49.90 13.63
#